data_328a881eedb60fc6ffad49d05c216527
#
_entry.id   328a881eedb60fc6ffad49d05c216527
#
_cell.length_a   1.000
_cell.length_b   1.000
_cell.length_c   1.000
_cell.angle_alpha   90.00
_cell.angle_beta   90.00
_cell.angle_gamma   90.00
#
_symmetry.space_group_name_H-M   'P 1'
#
loop_
_entity.id
_entity.type
_entity.pdbx_description
1 polymer ?
#
loop_
_entity_poly.entity_id
_entity_poly.type
_entity_poly.pdbx_seq_one_letter_code
_entity_poly.pdbx_strand_id
1 'polypeptide(L)'
;SEYIRCGTCSIFIFTEPLADYRHVAVCEHRTRKEWAEQIRYLLTEVYPEKQKIILVMDNLNTHTKASLYQTFPPEEAYELAKRLEIHYTPKYGSWLNIAEIELNAMTRQCLDRRIDDIHKLEEELSAWESRRNMSQRRVNWHFTTEDARIKLRSLYPKFDS
;
A
#
# COMPACT_ATOMS: atom_id res chain seq x y z
N SER A 1 0.82 0.85 -5.07
CA SER A 1 -0.49 0.92 -4.43
C SER A 1 -1.60 0.60 -5.40
N GLU A 2 -2.60 -0.08 -4.94
CA GLU A 2 -3.79 -0.45 -5.70
C GLU A 2 -5.04 -0.09 -4.92
N TYR A 3 -6.17 -0.03 -5.62
CA TYR A 3 -7.46 0.17 -4.97
C TYR A 3 -8.55 -0.62 -5.68
N ILE A 4 -9.61 -0.94 -4.95
CA ILE A 4 -10.83 -1.53 -5.46
C ILE A 4 -11.99 -0.59 -5.15
N ARG A 5 -12.86 -0.42 -6.13
CA ARG A 5 -14.09 0.33 -5.93
C ARG A 5 -15.18 -0.62 -5.45
N CYS A 6 -15.79 -0.33 -4.31
CA CYS A 6 -16.87 -1.14 -3.75
C CYS A 6 -18.10 -0.25 -3.56
N GLY A 7 -19.01 -0.24 -4.54
CA GLY A 7 -20.21 0.61 -4.47
C GLY A 7 -19.86 2.08 -4.33
N THR A 8 -20.13 2.64 -3.15
CA THR A 8 -19.91 4.05 -2.85
C THR A 8 -18.56 4.33 -2.18
N CYS A 9 -17.73 3.32 -2.01
CA CYS A 9 -16.44 3.51 -1.36
C CYS A 9 -15.29 3.00 -2.23
N SER A 10 -14.06 3.35 -1.84
CA SER A 10 -12.84 2.87 -2.48
C SER A 10 -11.93 2.26 -1.42
N ILE A 11 -11.17 1.28 -1.81
CA ILE A 11 -10.21 0.61 -0.93
C ILE A 11 -8.81 0.83 -1.49
N PHE A 12 -7.94 1.43 -0.67
CA PHE A 12 -6.51 1.51 -0.97
C PHE A 12 -5.80 0.35 -0.31
N ILE A 13 -4.92 -0.29 -1.03
CA ILE A 13 -4.05 -1.31 -0.45
C ILE A 13 -2.59 -0.95 -0.75
N PHE A 14 -1.77 -0.95 0.29
CA PHE A 14 -0.34 -0.73 0.21
C PHE A 14 0.36 -2.00 0.67
N THR A 15 1.31 -2.47 -0.09
CA THR A 15 2.07 -3.68 0.27
C THR A 15 3.54 -3.36 0.37
N GLU A 16 4.18 -3.87 1.41
CA GLU A 16 5.63 -3.87 1.55
C GLU A 16 6.08 -5.33 1.49
N PRO A 17 6.45 -5.82 0.30
CA PRO A 17 6.71 -7.24 0.11
C PRO A 17 7.87 -7.77 0.94
N LEU A 18 8.91 -6.96 1.12
CA LEU A 18 10.11 -7.39 1.86
C LEU A 18 9.84 -7.61 3.35
N ALA A 19 8.85 -6.92 3.89
CA ALA A 19 8.45 -7.06 5.29
C ALA A 19 7.18 -7.92 5.46
N ASP A 20 6.60 -8.40 4.37
CA ASP A 20 5.30 -9.08 4.39
C ASP A 20 4.24 -8.29 5.14
N TYR A 21 4.23 -6.99 4.91
CA TYR A 21 3.33 -6.06 5.56
C TYR A 21 2.38 -5.47 4.53
N ARG A 22 1.13 -5.28 4.93
CA ARG A 22 0.14 -4.56 4.11
C ARG A 22 -0.66 -3.63 5.00
N HIS A 23 -1.12 -2.56 4.38
CA HIS A 23 -2.02 -1.59 4.99
C HIS A 23 -3.21 -1.39 4.06
N VAL A 24 -4.39 -1.48 4.62
CA VAL A 24 -5.65 -1.31 3.88
C VAL A 24 -6.40 -0.12 4.44
N ALA A 25 -6.90 0.73 3.57
CA ALA A 25 -7.71 1.88 3.97
C ALA A 25 -8.98 1.94 3.15
N VAL A 26 -10.10 2.18 3.83
CA VAL A 26 -11.40 2.38 3.20
C VAL A 26 -11.70 3.87 3.16
N CYS A 27 -11.99 4.39 1.98
CA CYS A 27 -12.29 5.79 1.77
C CYS A 27 -13.61 5.93 1.03
N GLU A 28 -14.40 6.95 1.36
CA GLU A 28 -15.67 7.19 0.67
C GLU A 28 -15.44 7.59 -0.80
N HIS A 29 -14.36 8.29 -1.05
CA HIS A 29 -14.01 8.80 -2.38
C HIS A 29 -12.55 8.47 -2.71
N ARG A 30 -12.26 8.43 -4.01
CA ARG A 30 -10.89 8.27 -4.51
C ARG A 30 -10.36 9.61 -4.99
N THR A 31 -10.26 10.57 -4.11
CA THR A 31 -9.75 11.89 -4.44
C THR A 31 -8.26 12.02 -4.10
N ARG A 32 -7.66 13.11 -4.59
CA ARG A 32 -6.28 13.46 -4.26
C ARG A 32 -6.08 13.61 -2.76
N LYS A 33 -7.08 14.12 -2.08
CA LYS A 33 -7.06 14.33 -0.64
C LYS A 33 -6.92 13.00 0.11
N GLU A 34 -7.74 12.03 -0.21
CA GLU A 34 -7.70 10.73 0.45
C GLU A 34 -6.36 10.04 0.20
N TRP A 35 -5.86 10.08 -1.03
CA TRP A 35 -4.55 9.53 -1.34
C TRP A 35 -3.45 10.23 -0.53
N ALA A 36 -3.46 11.56 -0.49
CA ALA A 36 -2.48 12.35 0.25
C ALA A 36 -2.51 12.02 1.74
N GLU A 37 -3.69 11.86 2.32
CA GLU A 37 -3.84 11.48 3.73
C GLU A 37 -3.28 10.09 4.00
N GLN A 38 -3.45 9.15 3.09
CA GLN A 38 -2.86 7.81 3.23
C GLN A 38 -1.34 7.86 3.13
N ILE A 39 -0.79 8.68 2.24
CA ILE A 39 0.65 8.87 2.16
C ILE A 39 1.18 9.46 3.46
N ARG A 40 0.51 10.47 4.00
CA ARG A 40 0.91 11.04 5.30
C ARG A 40 0.90 9.98 6.40
N TYR A 41 -0.14 9.17 6.44
CA TYR A 41 -0.22 8.08 7.41
C TYR A 41 0.96 7.11 7.28
N LEU A 42 1.27 6.69 6.06
CA LEU A 42 2.40 5.80 5.83
C LEU A 42 3.72 6.40 6.29
N LEU A 43 3.96 7.67 5.98
CA LEU A 43 5.22 8.32 6.27
C LEU A 43 5.36 8.72 7.73
N THR A 44 4.28 9.00 8.44
CA THR A 44 4.33 9.47 9.83
C THR A 44 4.03 8.38 10.85
N GLU A 45 3.20 7.42 10.52
CA GLU A 45 2.76 6.39 11.47
C GLU A 45 3.38 5.02 11.21
N VAL A 46 3.48 4.63 9.95
CA VAL A 46 4.01 3.30 9.60
C VAL A 46 5.52 3.31 9.47
N TYR A 47 6.07 4.31 8.81
CA TYR A 47 7.51 4.43 8.55
C TYR A 47 8.08 5.77 9.04
N PRO A 48 7.88 6.13 10.32
CA PRO A 48 8.28 7.46 10.79
C PRO A 48 9.79 7.70 10.73
N GLU A 49 10.59 6.65 10.81
CA GLU A 49 12.04 6.75 10.86
C GLU A 49 12.74 6.57 9.51
N LYS A 50 12.01 6.17 8.48
CA LYS A 50 12.60 5.97 7.16
C LYS A 50 12.77 7.30 6.44
N GLN A 51 13.99 7.56 5.98
CA GLN A 51 14.28 8.81 5.28
C GLN A 51 13.66 8.85 3.89
N LYS A 52 13.54 7.70 3.25
CA LYS A 52 13.01 7.59 1.89
C LYS A 52 12.10 6.38 1.75
N ILE A 53 10.96 6.60 1.14
CA ILE A 53 10.01 5.53 0.80
C ILE A 53 9.86 5.51 -0.73
N ILE A 54 10.09 4.36 -1.32
CA ILE A 54 9.87 4.14 -2.75
C ILE A 54 8.48 3.56 -2.92
N LEU A 55 7.63 4.29 -3.63
CA LEU A 55 6.25 3.89 -3.89
C LEU A 55 6.10 3.54 -5.37
N VAL A 56 5.70 2.32 -5.64
CA VAL A 56 5.39 1.88 -7.01
C VAL A 56 3.89 1.83 -7.18
N MET A 57 3.36 2.45 -8.22
CA MET A 57 1.92 2.51 -8.44
C MET A 57 1.57 2.68 -9.91
N ASP A 58 0.30 2.49 -10.23
CA ASP A 58 -0.23 2.74 -11.55
C ASP A 58 -0.13 4.22 -11.94
N ASN A 59 0.01 4.48 -13.21
CA ASN A 59 0.05 5.83 -13.74
C ASN A 59 -1.36 6.43 -13.78
N LEU A 60 -1.92 6.70 -12.62
CA LEU A 60 -3.19 7.40 -12.48
C LEU A 60 -2.90 8.87 -12.19
N ASN A 61 -3.45 9.74 -13.01
CA ASN A 61 -3.17 11.18 -12.96
C ASN A 61 -3.52 11.88 -11.65
N THR A 62 -4.29 11.23 -10.78
CA THR A 62 -4.73 11.79 -9.51
C THR A 62 -3.74 11.57 -8.37
N HIS A 63 -2.76 10.71 -8.54
CA HIS A 63 -1.85 10.30 -7.47
C HIS A 63 -0.43 10.77 -7.77
N THR A 64 -0.15 12.01 -7.44
CA THR A 64 1.17 12.62 -7.63
C THR A 64 1.57 13.41 -6.40
N LYS A 65 2.85 13.80 -6.32
CA LYS A 65 3.34 14.66 -5.24
C LYS A 65 2.58 15.98 -5.17
N ALA A 66 2.05 16.47 -6.30
CA ALA A 66 1.21 17.66 -6.31
C ALA A 66 -0.01 17.53 -5.40
N SER A 67 -0.53 16.32 -5.23
CA SER A 67 -1.64 16.06 -4.32
C SER A 67 -1.32 16.41 -2.87
N LEU A 68 -0.07 16.23 -2.46
CA LEU A 68 0.39 16.61 -1.12
C LEU A 68 0.33 18.12 -0.92
N TYR A 69 0.77 18.89 -1.92
CA TYR A 69 0.76 20.35 -1.87
C TYR A 69 -0.65 20.92 -1.94
N GLN A 70 -1.57 20.23 -2.57
CA GLN A 70 -2.97 20.65 -2.63
C GLN A 70 -3.75 20.32 -1.35
N THR A 71 -3.27 19.38 -0.57
CA THR A 71 -3.97 18.87 0.62
C THR A 71 -3.42 19.47 1.91
N PHE A 72 -2.09 19.61 2.00
CA PHE A 72 -1.41 20.02 3.23
C PHE A 72 -0.74 21.39 3.08
N PRO A 73 -0.44 22.06 4.19
CA PRO A 73 0.36 23.29 4.14
C PRO A 73 1.71 23.05 3.45
N PRO A 74 2.27 24.07 2.77
CA PRO A 74 3.46 23.88 1.95
C PRO A 74 4.66 23.27 2.69
N GLU A 75 4.88 23.64 3.93
CA GLU A 75 5.99 23.12 4.72
C GLU A 75 5.84 21.62 5.00
N GLU A 76 4.65 21.21 5.40
CA GLU A 76 4.33 19.80 5.64
C GLU A 76 4.40 19.00 4.34
N ALA A 77 3.80 19.53 3.27
CA ALA A 77 3.84 18.88 1.96
C ALA A 77 5.25 18.68 1.46
N TYR A 78 6.12 19.66 1.63
CA TYR A 78 7.52 19.57 1.24
C TYR A 78 8.25 18.47 2.03
N GLU A 79 8.05 18.42 3.35
CA GLU A 79 8.67 17.42 4.19
C GLU A 79 8.23 16.00 3.83
N LEU A 80 6.97 15.83 3.49
CA LEU A 80 6.46 14.52 3.03
C LEU A 80 7.00 14.18 1.63
N ALA A 81 6.94 15.14 0.72
CA ALA A 81 7.32 14.92 -0.67
C ALA A 81 8.80 14.54 -0.83
N LYS A 82 9.68 15.14 -0.03
CA LYS A 82 11.12 14.83 -0.13
C LYS A 82 11.47 13.42 0.35
N ARG A 83 10.59 12.79 1.16
CA ARG A 83 10.76 11.42 1.64
C ARG A 83 10.17 10.40 0.68
N LEU A 84 9.42 10.82 -0.32
CA LEU A 84 8.68 9.96 -1.21
C LEU A 84 9.31 9.95 -2.60
N GLU A 85 9.62 8.75 -3.11
CA GLU A 85 10.05 8.54 -4.48
C GLU A 85 9.00 7.69 -5.16
N ILE A 86 8.36 8.25 -6.20
CA ILE A 86 7.27 7.57 -6.89
C ILE A 86 7.75 7.04 -8.23
N HIS A 87 7.46 5.76 -8.49
CA HIS A 87 7.70 5.11 -9.76
C HIS A 87 6.40 4.60 -10.34
N TYR A 88 6.14 4.93 -11.58
CA TYR A 88 4.89 4.56 -12.26
C TYR A 88 5.14 3.41 -13.24
N THR A 89 4.11 2.57 -13.42
CA THR A 89 4.13 1.51 -14.43
C THR A 89 4.19 2.10 -15.85
N PRO A 90 4.67 1.33 -16.86
CA PRO A 90 4.92 -0.11 -16.83
C PRO A 90 6.31 -0.56 -16.36
N LYS A 91 7.25 0.35 -16.12
CA LYS A 91 8.64 0.01 -15.82
C LYS A 91 8.79 -0.96 -14.63
N TYR A 92 7.90 -0.86 -13.65
CA TYR A 92 7.94 -1.67 -12.44
C TYR A 92 6.70 -2.55 -12.30
N GLY A 93 6.18 -3.04 -13.43
CA GLY A 93 4.93 -3.80 -13.46
C GLY A 93 4.89 -5.03 -12.58
N SER A 94 6.04 -5.72 -12.41
CA SER A 94 6.09 -6.91 -11.55
C SER A 94 5.88 -6.60 -10.07
N TRP A 95 6.18 -5.39 -9.63
CA TRP A 95 5.88 -4.96 -8.27
C TRP A 95 4.38 -4.81 -8.07
N LEU A 96 3.65 -4.41 -9.10
CA LEU A 96 2.20 -4.29 -9.04
C LEU A 96 1.52 -5.65 -9.00
N ASN A 97 2.12 -6.69 -9.58
CA ASN A 97 1.61 -8.04 -9.49
C ASN A 97 1.51 -8.52 -8.04
N ILE A 98 2.44 -8.07 -7.20
CA ILE A 98 2.41 -8.40 -5.77
C ILE A 98 1.21 -7.75 -5.10
N ALA A 99 0.92 -6.50 -5.44
CA ALA A 99 -0.28 -5.81 -4.95
C ALA A 99 -1.55 -6.51 -5.44
N GLU A 100 -1.58 -6.98 -6.68
CA GLU A 100 -2.70 -7.73 -7.24
C GLU A 100 -2.93 -9.05 -6.49
N ILE A 101 -1.85 -9.75 -6.13
CA ILE A 101 -1.95 -10.98 -5.32
C ILE A 101 -2.61 -10.67 -3.98
N GLU A 102 -2.23 -9.57 -3.35
CA GLU A 102 -2.83 -9.14 -2.08
C GLU A 102 -4.30 -8.75 -2.26
N LEU A 103 -4.63 -8.06 -3.36
CA LEU A 103 -6.02 -7.72 -3.68
C LEU A 103 -6.87 -8.97 -3.87
N ASN A 104 -6.35 -9.98 -4.55
CA ASN A 104 -7.05 -11.24 -4.76
C ASN A 104 -7.25 -11.99 -3.44
N ALA A 105 -6.24 -11.99 -2.57
CA ALA A 105 -6.35 -12.59 -1.24
C ALA A 105 -7.41 -11.88 -0.40
N MET A 106 -7.40 -10.56 -0.39
CA MET A 106 -8.39 -9.76 0.32
C MET A 106 -9.81 -10.04 -0.20
N THR A 107 -9.97 -10.09 -1.50
CA THR A 107 -11.27 -10.36 -2.13
C THR A 107 -11.80 -11.73 -1.73
N ARG A 108 -10.96 -12.76 -1.80
CA ARG A 108 -11.37 -14.13 -1.47
C ARG A 108 -11.60 -14.34 0.02
N GLN A 109 -10.77 -13.76 0.86
CA GLN A 109 -10.77 -14.02 2.30
C GLN A 109 -11.67 -13.08 3.10
N CYS A 110 -11.95 -11.89 2.60
CA CYS A 110 -12.70 -10.88 3.32
C CYS A 110 -13.94 -10.39 2.59
N LEU A 111 -13.84 -10.16 1.28
CA LEU A 111 -14.91 -9.52 0.51
C LEU A 111 -15.83 -10.53 -0.19
N ASP A 112 -15.67 -11.82 0.05
CA ASP A 112 -16.51 -12.88 -0.52
C ASP A 112 -17.84 -12.99 0.22
N ARG A 113 -18.49 -11.86 0.40
CA ARG A 113 -19.81 -11.75 1.03
C ARG A 113 -20.33 -10.34 0.87
N ARG A 114 -21.63 -10.16 1.05
CA ARG A 114 -22.24 -8.86 0.99
C ARG A 114 -21.95 -8.07 2.27
N ILE A 115 -21.39 -6.86 2.12
CA ILE A 115 -21.13 -5.93 3.20
C ILE A 115 -21.82 -4.61 2.85
N ASP A 116 -22.83 -4.25 3.61
CA ASP A 116 -23.71 -3.11 3.29
C ASP A 116 -23.28 -1.79 3.94
N ASP A 117 -22.43 -1.87 4.96
CA ASP A 117 -22.06 -0.70 5.76
C ASP A 117 -20.56 -0.47 5.68
N ILE A 118 -20.15 0.76 5.39
CA ILE A 118 -18.74 1.14 5.30
C ILE A 118 -17.99 0.90 6.62
N HIS A 119 -18.63 1.12 7.76
CA HIS A 119 -18.00 0.88 9.06
C HIS A 119 -17.73 -0.60 9.29
N LYS A 120 -18.67 -1.44 8.86
CA LYS A 120 -18.48 -2.89 8.93
C LYS A 120 -17.39 -3.33 7.99
N LEU A 121 -17.31 -2.73 6.80
CA LEU A 121 -16.24 -3.01 5.85
C LEU A 121 -14.87 -2.64 6.44
N GLU A 122 -14.76 -1.48 7.08
CA GLU A 122 -13.53 -1.06 7.74
C GLU A 122 -13.10 -2.05 8.83
N GLU A 123 -14.04 -2.50 9.66
CA GLU A 123 -13.78 -3.47 10.71
C GLU A 123 -13.28 -4.81 10.14
N GLU A 124 -13.96 -5.29 9.12
CA GLU A 124 -13.61 -6.56 8.48
C GLU A 124 -12.25 -6.51 7.79
N LEU A 125 -11.96 -5.42 7.09
CA LEU A 125 -10.67 -5.24 6.42
C LEU A 125 -9.54 -5.03 7.42
N SER A 126 -9.78 -4.29 8.49
CA SER A 126 -8.80 -4.11 9.56
C SER A 126 -8.47 -5.45 10.23
N ALA A 127 -9.46 -6.27 10.49
CA ALA A 127 -9.26 -7.59 11.06
C ALA A 127 -8.48 -8.51 10.10
N TRP A 128 -8.83 -8.47 8.81
CA TRP A 128 -8.11 -9.23 7.79
C TRP A 128 -6.65 -8.82 7.69
N GLU A 129 -6.39 -7.50 7.64
CA GLU A 129 -5.05 -6.94 7.61
C GLU A 129 -4.20 -7.43 8.78
N SER A 130 -4.76 -7.33 9.99
CA SER A 130 -4.06 -7.76 11.20
C SER A 130 -3.73 -9.25 11.19
N ARG A 131 -4.69 -10.08 10.82
CA ARG A 131 -4.48 -11.53 10.75
C ARG A 131 -3.42 -11.89 9.72
N ARG A 132 -3.49 -11.27 8.55
CA ARG A 132 -2.57 -11.57 7.47
C ARG A 132 -1.15 -11.09 7.79
N ASN A 133 -1.01 -9.90 8.36
CA ASN A 133 0.28 -9.39 8.78
C ASN A 133 0.91 -10.28 9.87
N MET A 134 0.13 -10.72 10.82
CA MET A 134 0.59 -11.63 11.87
C MET A 134 0.99 -12.99 11.33
N SER A 135 0.17 -13.56 10.43
CA SER A 135 0.43 -14.86 9.83
C SER A 135 1.74 -14.84 9.04
N GLN A 136 1.99 -13.81 8.26
CA GLN A 136 3.20 -13.68 7.46
C GLN A 136 4.43 -13.48 8.36
N ARG A 137 4.33 -12.69 9.40
CA ARG A 137 5.40 -12.50 10.36
C ARG A 137 5.79 -13.81 11.04
N ARG A 138 4.83 -14.67 11.35
CA ARG A 138 5.10 -15.99 11.94
C ARG A 138 5.86 -16.90 10.98
N VAL A 139 5.57 -16.83 9.71
CA VAL A 139 6.28 -17.61 8.68
C VAL A 139 7.69 -17.07 8.49
N ASN A 140 7.86 -15.76 8.48
CA ASN A 140 9.10 -15.12 8.09
C ASN A 140 10.17 -15.04 9.15
N TRP A 141 9.85 -15.18 10.42
CA TRP A 141 10.88 -15.11 11.45
C TRP A 141 11.81 -16.31 11.49
N HIS A 142 11.52 -17.33 10.67
CA HIS A 142 12.43 -18.45 10.47
C HIS A 142 13.48 -18.16 9.40
N PHE A 143 13.39 -17.06 8.70
CA PHE A 143 14.36 -16.68 7.67
C PHE A 143 15.38 -15.73 8.25
N THR A 144 16.68 -16.02 7.95
CA THR A 144 17.72 -15.04 8.15
C THR A 144 17.50 -13.91 7.12
N THR A 145 18.04 -12.73 7.39
CA THR A 145 17.96 -11.60 6.47
C THR A 145 18.53 -11.96 5.09
N GLU A 146 19.57 -12.77 5.06
CA GLU A 146 20.21 -13.21 3.84
C GLU A 146 19.34 -14.17 3.05
N ASP A 147 18.71 -15.13 3.71
CA ASP A 147 17.78 -16.07 3.09
C ASP A 147 16.58 -15.34 2.48
N ALA A 148 16.08 -14.34 3.18
CA ALA A 148 14.98 -13.51 2.68
C ALA A 148 15.37 -12.79 1.39
N ARG A 149 16.58 -12.26 1.31
CA ARG A 149 17.08 -11.59 0.10
C ARG A 149 17.15 -12.52 -1.09
N ILE A 150 17.67 -13.73 -0.91
CA ILE A 150 17.80 -14.70 -1.98
C ILE A 150 16.44 -15.14 -2.51
N LYS A 151 15.51 -15.44 -1.63
CA LYS A 151 14.16 -15.86 -2.02
C LYS A 151 13.38 -14.75 -2.70
N LEU A 152 13.54 -13.53 -2.25
CA LEU A 152 12.85 -12.38 -2.83
C LEU A 152 13.40 -12.00 -4.20
N ARG A 153 14.66 -12.28 -4.49
CA ARG A 153 15.24 -12.06 -5.82
C ARG A 153 14.54 -12.83 -6.92
N SER A 154 13.95 -13.96 -6.61
CA SER A 154 13.20 -14.74 -7.60
C SER A 154 11.80 -14.17 -7.84
N LEU A 155 11.29 -13.34 -6.93
CA LEU A 155 9.96 -12.75 -7.00
C LEU A 155 9.96 -11.35 -7.61
N TYR A 156 11.10 -10.66 -7.57
CA TYR A 156 11.20 -9.28 -8.05
C TYR A 156 12.00 -9.20 -9.33
N PRO A 157 11.59 -8.34 -10.26
CA PRO A 157 12.41 -8.08 -11.43
C PRO A 157 13.72 -7.46 -10.99
N LYS A 158 14.80 -7.83 -11.65
CA LYS A 158 16.04 -7.09 -11.51
C LYS A 158 15.82 -5.75 -12.17
N PHE A 159 15.99 -4.69 -11.40
CA PHE A 159 16.01 -3.37 -11.99
C PHE A 159 17.31 -3.23 -12.74
N ASP A 160 17.23 -3.02 -14.04
CA ASP A 160 18.42 -2.68 -14.81
C ASP A 160 18.88 -1.30 -14.38
N SER A 161 20.02 -1.26 -13.81
CA SER A 161 20.66 -0.03 -13.41
C SER A 161 21.12 0.74 -14.64
#